data_1b7a1a6afca28cc49d1bef21eaf46311
#
_entry.id   1b7a1a6afca28cc49d1bef21eaf46311
#
_cell.length_a   1.000
_cell.length_b   1.000
_cell.length_c   1.000
_cell.angle_alpha   90.00
_cell.angle_beta   90.00
_cell.angle_gamma   90.00
#
_symmetry.space_group_name_H-M   'P 1'
#
loop_
_entity.id
_entity.type
_entity.pdbx_description
1 polymer ?
#
loop_
_entity_poly.entity_id
_entity_poly.type
_entity_poly.pdbx_seq_one_letter_code
_entity_poly.pdbx_strand_id
1 'polypeptide(L)'
;MVNKTSIKSAPYLFDDEVLSNMGKNEDWKLKSFSANNFYTDKERLEIENKYWEITEVTDKFNRQSVSYQLSKKDCLHRWLKYREGFSSQLVKLLLNEFNIGVGDLVLDPFMGSGTTALVCSLEGINSIGYDTLPMSKLSILAKTAVYDYNLIELKTILDHIISIEVPNNYNKRTPYVSITNGAYPETEEKAIAYFSDYFEKSEYSEISKNLVKLCIVNSLERVSYTIKSGQYLNWDHRCPKIIKINQLRIENGKKPFVNKNDKGNLPTLKEVLVSEFSQMIEDIANLQEKDNCFKAKCNYIEGSVLFEILNVIDNSISSVITSPPYCNRYDYTRTYGLELAYLGKDNAEIKKLRQTLLSCTVESKTKVAVLKEHYMKYDRLNDNNKIKHIVNKNKVLNEIKEALQARNENGEINNKGILRMVEGYFLELTFLFFELYRVCKKGAQVAFVNDNVRDAGEVIPVDYLSTNLAEEIGFTPVKIYTLRQQKGNSSQQMAKYGRVPIRKSITIWQK
;
A
#
# COMPACT_ATOMS: atom_id res chain seq x y z
N MET A 1 -42.30 13.19 18.84
CA MET A 1 -41.06 13.84 19.35
C MET A 1 -40.07 12.74 19.60
N VAL A 2 -39.13 12.53 18.71
CA VAL A 2 -38.09 11.52 18.83
C VAL A 2 -36.77 12.26 19.08
N ASN A 3 -36.20 12.03 20.25
CA ASN A 3 -34.94 12.64 20.68
C ASN A 3 -33.81 12.19 19.81
N LYS A 4 -33.21 13.12 19.05
CA LYS A 4 -31.88 12.94 18.43
C LYS A 4 -30.83 13.02 19.54
N THR A 5 -30.31 11.89 19.98
CA THR A 5 -29.09 11.82 20.78
C THR A 5 -27.89 12.15 19.87
N SER A 6 -27.39 13.35 20.03
CA SER A 6 -26.15 13.79 19.41
C SER A 6 -24.97 12.95 19.92
N ILE A 7 -24.28 12.26 19.01
CA ILE A 7 -22.98 11.66 19.28
C ILE A 7 -22.01 12.80 19.57
N LYS A 8 -21.64 12.99 20.82
CA LYS A 8 -20.54 13.90 21.19
C LYS A 8 -19.24 13.33 20.61
N SER A 9 -18.75 13.98 19.57
CA SER A 9 -17.38 13.81 19.10
C SER A 9 -16.43 14.15 20.24
N ALA A 10 -15.38 13.33 20.43
CA ALA A 10 -14.34 13.62 21.39
C ALA A 10 -13.75 15.02 21.11
N PRO A 11 -13.44 15.81 22.15
CA PRO A 11 -12.95 17.17 21.96
C PRO A 11 -11.64 17.13 21.18
N TYR A 12 -11.54 17.96 20.15
CA TYR A 12 -10.31 18.18 19.38
C TYR A 12 -9.26 18.78 20.32
N LEU A 13 -8.09 18.18 20.39
CA LEU A 13 -6.97 18.59 21.23
C LEU A 13 -6.14 19.77 20.66
N PHE A 14 -6.66 20.47 19.68
CA PHE A 14 -6.02 21.66 19.12
C PHE A 14 -7.05 22.79 18.97
N ASP A 15 -6.67 23.97 19.42
CA ASP A 15 -7.41 25.20 19.16
C ASP A 15 -7.48 25.45 17.65
N ASP A 16 -8.64 25.90 17.18
CA ASP A 16 -8.87 26.25 15.77
C ASP A 16 -7.87 27.31 15.27
N GLU A 17 -7.29 28.09 16.17
CA GLU A 17 -6.24 29.08 15.90
C GLU A 17 -4.91 28.45 15.48
N VAL A 18 -4.55 27.30 16.04
CA VAL A 18 -3.36 26.52 15.63
C VAL A 18 -3.59 25.92 14.24
N LEU A 19 -4.79 25.47 13.93
CA LEU A 19 -5.16 24.91 12.63
C LEU A 19 -5.24 25.98 11.53
N SER A 20 -5.66 27.21 11.85
CA SER A 20 -5.75 28.33 10.92
C SER A 20 -4.39 28.90 10.54
N ASN A 21 -3.40 28.80 11.42
CA ASN A 21 -2.02 29.25 11.18
C ASN A 21 -1.15 28.24 10.42
N MET A 22 -1.58 26.99 10.26
CA MET A 22 -0.84 25.94 9.54
C MET A 22 -0.76 26.14 8.01
N GLY A 23 -1.26 27.24 7.51
CA GLY A 23 -1.17 27.63 6.10
C GLY A 23 0.06 28.47 5.72
N LYS A 24 0.93 28.81 6.68
CA LYS A 24 2.15 29.57 6.41
C LYS A 24 3.36 28.64 6.38
N ASN A 25 4.26 28.87 5.43
CA ASN A 25 5.47 28.05 5.20
C ASN A 25 6.37 27.80 6.44
N GLU A 26 6.20 28.56 7.50
CA GLU A 26 7.01 28.47 8.71
C GLU A 26 6.61 27.33 9.66
N ASP A 27 5.37 26.81 9.56
CA ASP A 27 4.84 25.83 10.52
C ASP A 27 5.20 24.37 10.19
N TRP A 28 5.81 24.11 9.05
CA TRP A 28 6.17 22.79 8.58
C TRP A 28 7.58 22.34 8.96
N LYS A 29 8.32 23.14 9.71
CA LYS A 29 9.67 22.78 10.12
C LYS A 29 9.65 21.50 10.96
N LEU A 30 10.49 20.56 10.59
CA LEU A 30 10.70 19.30 11.30
C LEU A 30 11.36 19.58 12.67
N LYS A 31 10.57 19.96 13.65
CA LYS A 31 11.08 19.99 15.02
C LYS A 31 11.18 18.55 15.52
N SER A 32 12.40 18.11 15.81
CA SER A 32 12.61 16.88 16.54
C SER A 32 12.10 17.05 17.97
N PHE A 33 11.39 16.03 18.47
CA PHE A 33 10.99 15.96 19.87
C PHE A 33 12.15 15.57 20.79
N SER A 34 13.29 15.21 20.22
CA SER A 34 14.54 14.99 20.96
C SER A 34 15.16 16.26 21.54
N ALA A 35 14.67 17.44 21.16
CA ALA A 35 15.15 18.74 21.69
C ALA A 35 15.14 18.86 23.22
N ASN A 36 14.58 17.90 23.95
CA ASN A 36 14.69 17.80 25.40
C ASN A 36 15.88 16.93 25.84
N ASN A 37 17.10 17.31 25.47
CA ASN A 37 18.36 16.97 26.16
C ASN A 37 19.08 15.65 25.86
N PHE A 38 18.68 14.79 24.90
CA PHE A 38 19.36 13.51 24.71
C PHE A 38 20.05 13.34 23.36
N TYR A 39 19.59 13.96 22.26
CA TYR A 39 20.15 13.81 20.92
C TYR A 39 20.04 15.09 20.13
N THR A 40 20.98 15.26 19.18
CA THR A 40 20.96 16.35 18.24
C THR A 40 19.95 16.03 17.15
N ASP A 41 19.26 17.03 16.65
CA ASP A 41 18.50 17.02 15.41
C ASP A 41 19.24 17.81 14.31
N LYS A 42 20.54 18.00 14.48
CA LYS A 42 21.39 18.82 13.63
C LYS A 42 21.36 18.38 12.17
N GLU A 43 21.59 17.09 11.92
CA GLU A 43 21.67 16.57 10.57
C GLU A 43 20.27 16.57 9.90
N ARG A 44 19.21 16.36 10.68
CA ARG A 44 17.81 16.49 10.19
C ARG A 44 17.46 17.92 9.84
N LEU A 45 17.92 18.91 10.59
CA LEU A 45 17.73 20.34 10.29
C LEU A 45 18.59 20.79 9.11
N GLU A 46 19.82 20.30 8.98
CA GLU A 46 20.68 20.59 7.83
C GLU A 46 20.07 20.09 6.53
N ILE A 47 19.53 18.86 6.50
CA ILE A 47 18.87 18.31 5.32
C ILE A 47 17.56 19.02 5.00
N GLU A 48 16.83 19.50 6.00
CA GLU A 48 15.62 20.32 5.83
C GLU A 48 15.98 21.64 5.15
N ASN A 49 16.98 22.33 5.66
CA ASN A 49 17.46 23.57 5.07
C ASN A 49 17.96 23.38 3.63
N LYS A 50 18.67 22.28 3.37
CA LYS A 50 19.18 21.94 2.03
C LYS A 50 18.08 21.83 0.98
N TYR A 51 16.94 21.18 1.31
CA TYR A 51 15.87 20.93 0.34
C TYR A 51 14.69 21.90 0.47
N TRP A 52 14.79 22.91 1.36
CA TRP A 52 13.70 23.85 1.59
C TRP A 52 13.32 24.62 0.34
N GLU A 53 14.29 25.09 -0.45
CA GLU A 53 14.05 25.90 -1.66
C GLU A 53 13.29 25.14 -2.76
N ILE A 54 13.47 23.82 -2.83
CA ILE A 54 12.76 22.96 -3.78
C ILE A 54 11.47 22.35 -3.19
N THR A 55 11.15 22.67 -1.94
CA THR A 55 9.94 22.19 -1.26
C THR A 55 8.78 23.19 -1.49
N GLU A 56 7.72 22.71 -2.13
CA GLU A 56 6.54 23.50 -2.45
C GLU A 56 5.30 22.92 -1.77
N VAL A 57 4.61 23.77 -0.99
CA VAL A 57 3.26 23.41 -0.52
C VAL A 57 2.30 23.62 -1.67
N THR A 58 1.67 22.55 -2.12
CA THR A 58 0.88 22.55 -3.35
C THR A 58 -0.59 22.26 -3.11
N ASP A 59 -1.45 22.89 -3.92
CA ASP A 59 -2.87 22.55 -4.04
C ASP A 59 -3.16 21.71 -5.31
N LYS A 60 -2.15 21.46 -6.18
CA LYS A 60 -2.29 20.58 -7.36
C LYS A 60 -2.70 19.16 -6.97
N PHE A 61 -2.25 18.70 -5.80
CA PHE A 61 -2.56 17.41 -5.21
C PHE A 61 -3.19 17.62 -3.85
N ASN A 62 -4.11 16.76 -3.48
CA ASN A 62 -4.75 16.78 -2.18
C ASN A 62 -4.67 15.38 -1.52
N ARG A 63 -5.07 15.27 -0.27
CA ARG A 63 -5.04 13.99 0.46
C ARG A 63 -5.83 12.88 -0.23
N GLN A 64 -6.88 13.21 -0.98
CA GLN A 64 -7.68 12.21 -1.69
C GLN A 64 -6.95 11.70 -2.92
N SER A 65 -6.25 12.57 -3.68
CA SER A 65 -5.50 12.18 -4.87
C SER A 65 -4.29 11.31 -4.57
N VAL A 66 -3.61 11.53 -3.41
CA VAL A 66 -2.46 10.71 -2.96
C VAL A 66 -2.87 9.54 -2.07
N SER A 67 -4.15 9.20 -2.05
CA SER A 67 -4.69 8.05 -1.33
C SER A 67 -5.70 7.32 -2.19
N TYR A 68 -6.07 6.10 -1.79
CA TYR A 68 -7.06 5.27 -2.48
C TYR A 68 -8.49 5.82 -2.44
N GLN A 69 -8.75 6.97 -1.82
CA GLN A 69 -10.12 7.45 -1.60
C GLN A 69 -10.88 7.74 -2.90
N LEU A 70 -10.23 8.34 -3.87
CA LEU A 70 -10.82 8.57 -5.20
C LEU A 70 -11.00 7.24 -5.96
N SER A 71 -10.07 6.32 -5.83
CA SER A 71 -10.12 5.01 -6.50
C SER A 71 -11.36 4.18 -6.17
N LYS A 72 -12.05 4.46 -5.05
CA LYS A 72 -13.30 3.78 -4.67
C LYS A 72 -14.46 4.03 -5.64
N LYS A 73 -14.42 5.13 -6.39
CA LYS A 73 -15.46 5.55 -7.34
C LYS A 73 -14.98 5.51 -8.79
N ASP A 74 -13.66 5.44 -9.00
CA ASP A 74 -13.07 5.45 -10.33
C ASP A 74 -13.34 4.11 -11.06
N CYS A 75 -13.72 4.21 -12.31
CA CYS A 75 -13.90 3.09 -13.22
C CYS A 75 -12.65 2.19 -13.22
N LEU A 76 -12.82 0.89 -13.19
CA LEU A 76 -11.80 -0.16 -13.06
C LEU A 76 -11.00 -0.10 -11.72
N HIS A 77 -10.63 1.07 -11.23
CA HIS A 77 -9.84 1.20 -9.99
C HIS A 77 -10.60 0.63 -8.78
N ARG A 78 -11.94 0.77 -8.74
CA ARG A 78 -12.82 0.26 -7.68
C ARG A 78 -12.91 -1.27 -7.60
N TRP A 79 -12.44 -2.01 -8.62
CA TRP A 79 -12.53 -3.46 -8.69
C TRP A 79 -11.71 -4.20 -7.63
N LEU A 80 -10.75 -3.54 -7.01
CA LEU A 80 -10.05 -4.03 -5.83
C LEU A 80 -9.90 -2.90 -4.80
N LYS A 81 -10.46 -3.09 -3.62
CA LYS A 81 -10.31 -2.17 -2.50
C LYS A 81 -8.92 -2.30 -1.88
N TYR A 82 -7.95 -1.62 -2.48
CA TYR A 82 -6.57 -1.58 -2.03
C TYR A 82 -6.29 -0.26 -1.31
N ARG A 83 -5.96 -0.31 0.00
CA ARG A 83 -5.97 0.88 0.87
C ARG A 83 -4.72 1.74 0.76
N GLU A 84 -3.62 1.12 0.39
CA GLU A 84 -2.29 1.75 0.35
C GLU A 84 -1.90 2.09 -1.10
N GLY A 85 -2.65 2.97 -1.72
CA GLY A 85 -2.42 3.40 -3.10
C GLY A 85 -2.73 4.87 -3.29
N PHE A 86 -2.47 5.36 -4.47
CA PHE A 86 -2.81 6.71 -4.95
C PHE A 86 -3.87 6.65 -6.06
N SER A 87 -4.43 7.80 -6.43
CA SER A 87 -5.49 7.87 -7.44
C SER A 87 -4.94 7.89 -8.86
N SER A 88 -5.80 7.52 -9.82
CA SER A 88 -5.58 7.69 -11.25
C SER A 88 -5.25 9.13 -11.63
N GLN A 89 -5.92 10.09 -10.99
CA GLN A 89 -5.69 11.52 -11.22
C GLN A 89 -4.25 11.94 -10.92
N LEU A 90 -3.66 11.44 -9.84
CA LEU A 90 -2.26 11.72 -9.52
C LEU A 90 -1.32 11.23 -10.62
N VAL A 91 -1.54 9.99 -11.09
CA VAL A 91 -0.70 9.42 -12.16
C VAL A 91 -0.81 10.24 -13.44
N LYS A 92 -2.04 10.61 -13.86
CA LYS A 92 -2.24 11.45 -15.06
C LYS A 92 -1.54 12.80 -14.96
N LEU A 93 -1.62 13.45 -13.80
CA LEU A 93 -0.94 14.73 -13.57
C LEU A 93 0.58 14.59 -13.66
N LEU A 94 1.16 13.54 -13.09
CA LEU A 94 2.60 13.27 -13.15
C LEU A 94 3.07 12.88 -14.56
N LEU A 95 2.31 12.05 -15.29
CA LEU A 95 2.62 11.73 -16.68
C LEU A 95 2.67 13.00 -17.55
N ASN A 96 1.69 13.89 -17.37
CA ASN A 96 1.66 15.19 -18.08
C ASN A 96 2.81 16.09 -17.68
N GLU A 97 3.13 16.21 -16.38
CA GLU A 97 4.23 17.03 -15.88
C GLU A 97 5.59 16.53 -16.39
N PHE A 98 5.75 15.22 -16.57
CA PHE A 98 6.96 14.59 -17.09
C PHE A 98 7.00 14.48 -18.62
N ASN A 99 5.96 14.94 -19.32
CA ASN A 99 5.81 14.81 -20.77
C ASN A 99 5.93 13.37 -21.27
N ILE A 100 5.34 12.42 -20.55
CA ILE A 100 5.32 11.00 -20.90
C ILE A 100 4.11 10.69 -21.77
N GLY A 101 4.31 9.97 -22.86
CA GLY A 101 3.28 9.61 -23.84
C GLY A 101 3.49 8.29 -24.54
N VAL A 102 2.78 8.09 -25.63
CA VAL A 102 2.86 6.86 -26.44
C VAL A 102 4.30 6.58 -26.88
N GLY A 103 4.77 5.36 -26.68
CA GLY A 103 6.15 4.96 -27.00
C GLY A 103 7.09 5.00 -25.79
N ASP A 104 6.71 5.65 -24.70
CA ASP A 104 7.46 5.64 -23.46
C ASP A 104 7.22 4.35 -22.65
N LEU A 105 8.13 4.11 -21.69
CA LEU A 105 8.04 3.00 -20.74
C LEU A 105 8.10 3.54 -19.32
N VAL A 106 7.00 3.36 -18.59
CA VAL A 106 6.86 3.77 -17.18
C VAL A 106 7.09 2.58 -16.27
N LEU A 107 7.89 2.77 -15.22
CA LEU A 107 8.15 1.76 -14.21
C LEU A 107 7.42 2.10 -12.91
N ASP A 108 6.74 1.10 -12.31
CA ASP A 108 6.23 1.14 -10.94
C ASP A 108 6.82 -0.02 -10.13
N PRO A 109 7.83 0.24 -9.28
CA PRO A 109 8.44 -0.77 -8.41
C PRO A 109 7.51 -1.44 -7.41
N PHE A 110 6.35 -0.82 -7.10
CA PHE A 110 5.38 -1.28 -6.10
C PHE A 110 3.96 -1.11 -6.61
N MET A 111 3.59 -1.93 -7.59
CA MET A 111 2.35 -1.75 -8.38
C MET A 111 1.06 -1.79 -7.56
N GLY A 112 1.02 -2.52 -6.42
CA GLY A 112 -0.17 -2.65 -5.58
C GLY A 112 -1.40 -3.10 -6.37
N SER A 113 -2.44 -2.27 -6.41
CA SER A 113 -3.64 -2.55 -7.20
C SER A 113 -3.52 -2.25 -8.71
N GLY A 114 -2.36 -1.78 -9.16
CA GLY A 114 -2.06 -1.50 -10.57
C GLY A 114 -2.52 -0.14 -11.07
N THR A 115 -2.59 0.88 -10.22
CA THR A 115 -3.07 2.22 -10.64
C THR A 115 -2.20 2.82 -11.74
N THR A 116 -0.86 2.81 -11.59
CA THR A 116 0.06 3.30 -12.61
C THR A 116 -0.08 2.53 -13.92
N ALA A 117 -0.08 1.19 -13.84
CA ALA A 117 -0.20 0.33 -15.01
C ALA A 117 -1.52 0.55 -15.77
N LEU A 118 -2.63 0.68 -15.05
CA LEU A 118 -3.95 0.89 -15.66
C LEU A 118 -4.03 2.25 -16.36
N VAL A 119 -3.57 3.32 -15.69
CA VAL A 119 -3.55 4.65 -16.31
C VAL A 119 -2.67 4.63 -17.56
N CYS A 120 -1.47 4.06 -17.49
CA CYS A 120 -0.60 3.92 -18.66
C CYS A 120 -1.28 3.14 -19.78
N SER A 121 -1.93 2.00 -19.47
CA SER A 121 -2.65 1.19 -20.46
C SER A 121 -3.75 1.98 -21.17
N LEU A 122 -4.55 2.76 -20.42
CA LEU A 122 -5.63 3.58 -20.97
C LEU A 122 -5.14 4.78 -21.81
N GLU A 123 -3.92 5.27 -21.55
CA GLU A 123 -3.30 6.37 -22.29
C GLU A 123 -2.33 5.86 -23.40
N GLY A 124 -2.27 4.57 -23.67
CA GLY A 124 -1.41 3.98 -24.71
C GLY A 124 0.08 3.94 -24.38
N ILE A 125 0.43 4.04 -23.10
CA ILE A 125 1.80 4.08 -22.60
C ILE A 125 2.20 2.70 -22.09
N ASN A 126 3.38 2.21 -22.44
CA ASN A 126 3.86 0.94 -21.93
C ASN A 126 4.25 1.05 -20.45
N SER A 127 4.04 -0.02 -19.69
CA SER A 127 4.41 -0.08 -18.29
C SER A 127 5.07 -1.40 -17.92
N ILE A 128 5.95 -1.32 -16.94
CA ILE A 128 6.56 -2.47 -16.28
C ILE A 128 6.48 -2.25 -14.78
N GLY A 129 6.31 -3.31 -13.99
CA GLY A 129 6.39 -3.16 -12.55
C GLY A 129 6.24 -4.46 -11.80
N TYR A 130 6.35 -4.33 -10.49
CA TYR A 130 6.53 -5.43 -9.56
C TYR A 130 5.52 -5.39 -8.44
N ASP A 131 5.08 -6.55 -8.01
CA ASP A 131 4.43 -6.73 -6.72
C ASP A 131 4.60 -8.18 -6.23
N THR A 132 4.57 -8.37 -4.93
CA THR A 132 4.71 -9.68 -4.30
C THR A 132 3.39 -10.29 -3.87
N LEU A 133 2.31 -9.50 -3.85
CA LEU A 133 1.01 -9.94 -3.36
C LEU A 133 0.19 -10.57 -4.50
N PRO A 134 -0.32 -11.81 -4.35
CA PRO A 134 -1.04 -12.49 -5.43
C PRO A 134 -2.31 -11.77 -5.87
N MET A 135 -2.98 -11.02 -4.99
CA MET A 135 -4.13 -10.21 -5.38
C MET A 135 -3.75 -9.02 -6.26
N SER A 136 -2.52 -8.50 -6.14
CA SER A 136 -2.01 -7.46 -7.04
C SER A 136 -1.94 -7.97 -8.47
N LYS A 137 -1.36 -9.15 -8.69
CA LYS A 137 -1.32 -9.83 -10.00
C LYS A 137 -2.72 -9.95 -10.60
N LEU A 138 -3.64 -10.52 -9.82
CA LEU A 138 -5.02 -10.72 -10.26
C LEU A 138 -5.69 -9.41 -10.65
N SER A 139 -5.52 -8.36 -9.83
CA SER A 139 -6.08 -7.03 -10.09
C SER A 139 -5.52 -6.38 -11.35
N ILE A 140 -4.20 -6.42 -11.52
CA ILE A 140 -3.53 -5.80 -12.67
C ILE A 140 -3.95 -6.48 -13.96
N LEU A 141 -3.87 -7.81 -14.02
CA LEU A 141 -4.22 -8.58 -15.20
C LEU A 141 -5.69 -8.38 -15.58
N ALA A 142 -6.61 -8.41 -14.60
CA ALA A 142 -8.03 -8.21 -14.88
C ALA A 142 -8.34 -6.80 -15.40
N LYS A 143 -7.72 -5.77 -14.82
CA LYS A 143 -7.99 -4.37 -15.21
C LYS A 143 -7.38 -4.00 -16.55
N THR A 144 -6.17 -4.47 -16.84
CA THR A 144 -5.50 -4.16 -18.11
C THR A 144 -6.05 -4.93 -19.30
N ALA A 145 -6.81 -6.00 -19.05
CA ALA A 145 -7.51 -6.79 -20.09
C ALA A 145 -8.87 -6.20 -20.49
N VAL A 146 -9.20 -4.96 -20.13
CA VAL A 146 -10.54 -4.37 -20.32
C VAL A 146 -11.06 -4.46 -21.75
N TYR A 147 -10.19 -4.36 -22.75
CA TYR A 147 -10.56 -4.44 -24.18
C TYR A 147 -10.63 -5.88 -24.73
N ASP A 148 -10.20 -6.88 -23.95
CA ASP A 148 -10.18 -8.29 -24.36
C ASP A 148 -11.42 -9.07 -23.86
N TYR A 149 -12.25 -8.47 -23.01
CA TYR A 149 -13.45 -9.14 -22.49
C TYR A 149 -14.56 -9.27 -23.53
N ASN A 150 -15.19 -10.43 -23.56
CA ASN A 150 -16.42 -10.67 -24.30
C ASN A 150 -17.65 -10.35 -23.44
N LEU A 151 -18.35 -9.27 -23.75
CA LEU A 151 -19.52 -8.81 -22.98
C LEU A 151 -20.67 -9.83 -22.95
N ILE A 152 -20.82 -10.67 -24.01
CA ILE A 152 -21.86 -11.71 -24.04
C ILE A 152 -21.50 -12.79 -23.02
N GLU A 153 -20.25 -13.25 -22.99
CA GLU A 153 -19.77 -14.21 -22.00
C GLU A 153 -19.93 -13.66 -20.55
N LEU A 154 -19.57 -12.39 -20.31
CA LEU A 154 -19.72 -11.79 -18.99
C LEU A 154 -21.18 -11.69 -18.54
N LYS A 155 -22.11 -11.39 -19.44
CA LYS A 155 -23.57 -11.40 -19.16
C LYS A 155 -24.04 -12.81 -18.81
N THR A 156 -23.60 -13.82 -19.54
CA THR A 156 -23.91 -15.22 -19.23
C THR A 156 -23.38 -15.64 -17.86
N ILE A 157 -22.16 -15.19 -17.50
CA ILE A 157 -21.60 -15.42 -16.17
C ILE A 157 -22.46 -14.75 -15.10
N LEU A 158 -22.93 -13.53 -15.33
CA LEU A 158 -23.81 -12.83 -14.38
C LEU A 158 -25.13 -13.58 -14.20
N ASP A 159 -25.75 -14.06 -15.27
CA ASP A 159 -26.97 -14.86 -15.21
C ASP A 159 -26.75 -16.15 -14.42
N HIS A 160 -25.59 -16.78 -14.56
CA HIS A 160 -25.22 -17.94 -13.73
C HIS A 160 -25.02 -17.53 -12.27
N ILE A 161 -24.35 -16.44 -11.95
CA ILE A 161 -24.22 -15.94 -10.56
C ILE A 161 -25.61 -15.75 -9.93
N ILE A 162 -26.57 -15.21 -10.68
CA ILE A 162 -27.94 -14.98 -10.22
C ILE A 162 -28.69 -16.30 -9.99
N SER A 163 -28.54 -17.28 -10.87
CA SER A 163 -29.31 -18.54 -10.84
C SER A 163 -28.71 -19.61 -9.93
N ILE A 164 -27.39 -19.59 -9.68
CA ILE A 164 -26.71 -20.60 -8.88
C ILE A 164 -27.21 -20.59 -7.43
N GLU A 165 -27.52 -21.78 -6.92
CA GLU A 165 -27.76 -22.04 -5.50
C GLU A 165 -26.71 -23.01 -4.97
N VAL A 166 -26.22 -22.75 -3.76
CA VAL A 166 -25.24 -23.63 -3.10
C VAL A 166 -25.95 -24.91 -2.66
N PRO A 167 -25.56 -26.09 -3.16
CA PRO A 167 -26.22 -27.34 -2.79
C PRO A 167 -26.11 -27.63 -1.28
N ASN A 168 -27.19 -28.12 -0.68
CA ASN A 168 -27.20 -28.41 0.75
C ASN A 168 -26.13 -29.44 1.20
N ASN A 169 -25.75 -30.36 0.28
CA ASN A 169 -24.74 -31.37 0.51
C ASN A 169 -23.32 -30.92 0.17
N TYR A 170 -23.11 -29.67 -0.19
CA TYR A 170 -21.78 -29.13 -0.46
C TYR A 170 -21.03 -28.88 0.85
N ASN A 171 -19.92 -29.58 1.04
CA ASN A 171 -19.20 -29.61 2.31
C ASN A 171 -17.83 -28.93 2.30
N LYS A 172 -17.34 -28.47 1.12
CA LYS A 172 -16.09 -27.73 1.08
C LYS A 172 -16.26 -26.35 1.70
N ARG A 173 -15.20 -25.84 2.26
CA ARG A 173 -15.12 -24.53 2.89
C ARG A 173 -13.94 -23.74 2.34
N THR A 174 -14.02 -22.42 2.39
CA THR A 174 -12.91 -21.57 2.02
C THR A 174 -11.71 -21.77 2.96
N PRO A 175 -10.48 -21.71 2.45
CA PRO A 175 -9.31 -21.89 3.30
C PRO A 175 -9.13 -20.72 4.27
N TYR A 176 -8.52 -21.00 5.41
CA TYR A 176 -8.18 -20.04 6.44
C TYR A 176 -6.69 -20.06 6.78
N VAL A 177 -6.21 -18.92 7.24
CA VAL A 177 -4.99 -18.81 8.02
C VAL A 177 -5.32 -18.48 9.47
N SER A 178 -4.37 -18.62 10.38
CA SER A 178 -4.62 -18.48 11.83
C SER A 178 -5.31 -17.16 12.20
N ILE A 179 -4.97 -16.06 11.53
CA ILE A 179 -5.57 -14.73 11.79
C ILE A 179 -6.96 -14.55 11.21
N THR A 180 -7.38 -15.38 10.25
CA THR A 180 -8.68 -15.27 9.56
C THR A 180 -9.65 -16.38 9.95
N ASN A 181 -9.24 -17.36 10.77
CA ASN A 181 -10.08 -18.47 11.17
C ASN A 181 -11.37 -18.00 11.85
N GLY A 182 -12.52 -18.42 11.32
CA GLY A 182 -13.85 -18.03 11.76
C GLY A 182 -14.27 -16.63 11.29
N ALA A 183 -13.67 -16.12 10.22
CA ALA A 183 -13.98 -14.80 9.67
C ALA A 183 -15.36 -14.73 9.00
N TYR A 184 -15.93 -15.84 8.54
CA TYR A 184 -17.18 -15.84 7.81
C TYR A 184 -18.30 -16.57 8.57
N PRO A 185 -19.58 -16.21 8.32
CA PRO A 185 -20.69 -17.11 8.60
C PRO A 185 -20.51 -18.45 7.87
N GLU A 186 -21.03 -19.54 8.41
CA GLU A 186 -20.86 -20.87 7.81
C GLU A 186 -21.46 -20.96 6.40
N THR A 187 -22.57 -20.28 6.16
CA THR A 187 -23.20 -20.16 4.83
C THR A 187 -22.28 -19.52 3.82
N GLU A 188 -21.60 -18.44 4.21
CA GLU A 188 -20.71 -17.71 3.33
C GLU A 188 -19.38 -18.44 3.10
N GLU A 189 -18.87 -19.19 4.09
CA GLU A 189 -17.73 -20.09 3.87
C GLU A 189 -17.98 -21.08 2.74
N LYS A 190 -19.17 -21.72 2.77
CA LYS A 190 -19.59 -22.69 1.74
C LYS A 190 -19.83 -22.00 0.41
N ALA A 191 -20.48 -20.83 0.42
CA ALA A 191 -20.74 -20.07 -0.78
C ALA A 191 -19.45 -19.65 -1.49
N ILE A 192 -18.47 -19.08 -0.77
CA ILE A 192 -17.16 -18.70 -1.34
C ILE A 192 -16.49 -19.91 -2.00
N ALA A 193 -16.46 -21.06 -1.31
CA ALA A 193 -15.84 -22.25 -1.85
C ALA A 193 -16.60 -22.81 -3.06
N TYR A 194 -17.94 -22.80 -3.02
CA TYR A 194 -18.76 -23.31 -4.11
C TYR A 194 -18.67 -22.47 -5.38
N PHE A 195 -18.82 -21.14 -5.27
CA PHE A 195 -18.69 -20.24 -6.42
C PHE A 195 -17.29 -20.33 -7.03
N SER A 196 -16.25 -20.43 -6.21
CA SER A 196 -14.87 -20.60 -6.69
C SER A 196 -14.71 -21.93 -7.45
N ASP A 197 -15.14 -23.05 -6.88
CA ASP A 197 -15.10 -24.38 -7.53
C ASP A 197 -15.90 -24.40 -8.84
N TYR A 198 -17.06 -23.74 -8.87
CA TYR A 198 -17.95 -23.72 -10.02
C TYR A 198 -17.29 -22.98 -11.20
N PHE A 199 -16.82 -21.76 -10.98
CA PHE A 199 -16.21 -20.96 -12.05
C PHE A 199 -14.84 -21.48 -12.48
N GLU A 200 -14.03 -22.02 -11.58
CA GLU A 200 -12.74 -22.64 -11.92
C GLU A 200 -12.93 -23.82 -12.89
N LYS A 201 -13.99 -24.63 -12.69
CA LYS A 201 -14.30 -25.81 -13.53
C LYS A 201 -15.14 -25.50 -14.77
N SER A 202 -15.61 -24.28 -14.90
CA SER A 202 -16.41 -23.86 -16.06
C SER A 202 -15.58 -23.78 -17.33
N GLU A 203 -16.25 -23.78 -18.48
CA GLU A 203 -15.63 -23.63 -19.81
C GLU A 203 -15.44 -22.17 -20.24
N TYR A 204 -15.66 -21.21 -19.34
CA TYR A 204 -15.42 -19.80 -19.60
C TYR A 204 -13.95 -19.50 -19.88
N SER A 205 -13.70 -18.41 -20.59
CA SER A 205 -12.33 -17.94 -20.86
C SER A 205 -11.56 -17.66 -19.57
N GLU A 206 -10.25 -17.91 -19.57
CA GLU A 206 -9.40 -17.69 -18.39
C GLU A 206 -9.43 -16.23 -17.92
N ILE A 207 -9.56 -15.28 -18.86
CA ILE A 207 -9.64 -13.87 -18.49
C ILE A 207 -10.97 -13.57 -17.76
N SER A 208 -12.08 -14.15 -18.15
CA SER A 208 -13.37 -14.02 -17.47
C SER A 208 -13.38 -14.73 -16.12
N LYS A 209 -12.78 -15.92 -15.99
CA LYS A 209 -12.57 -16.61 -14.71
C LYS A 209 -11.76 -15.76 -13.74
N ASN A 210 -10.69 -15.10 -14.21
CA ASN A 210 -9.88 -14.20 -13.41
C ASN A 210 -10.68 -12.97 -12.95
N LEU A 211 -11.58 -12.45 -13.77
CA LEU A 211 -12.48 -11.35 -13.38
C LEU A 211 -13.44 -11.78 -12.27
N VAL A 212 -14.07 -12.95 -12.39
CA VAL A 212 -14.93 -13.52 -11.33
C VAL A 212 -14.11 -13.73 -10.04
N LYS A 213 -12.90 -14.28 -10.14
CA LYS A 213 -12.02 -14.47 -8.99
C LYS A 213 -11.66 -13.16 -8.32
N LEU A 214 -11.39 -12.08 -9.09
CA LEU A 214 -11.17 -10.75 -8.56
C LEU A 214 -12.42 -10.21 -7.86
N CYS A 215 -13.61 -10.42 -8.44
CA CYS A 215 -14.89 -10.04 -7.85
C CYS A 215 -15.11 -10.73 -6.49
N ILE A 216 -14.81 -12.04 -6.38
CA ILE A 216 -14.86 -12.78 -5.12
C ILE A 216 -13.85 -12.17 -4.12
N VAL A 217 -12.59 -11.95 -4.52
CA VAL A 217 -11.55 -11.34 -3.67
C VAL A 217 -11.99 -9.98 -3.12
N ASN A 218 -12.59 -9.12 -3.94
CA ASN A 218 -13.11 -7.82 -3.51
C ASN A 218 -14.31 -7.94 -2.55
N SER A 219 -15.04 -9.05 -2.61
CA SER A 219 -16.24 -9.30 -1.80
C SER A 219 -15.92 -9.84 -0.39
N LEU A 220 -14.76 -10.46 -0.18
CA LEU A 220 -14.42 -11.20 1.04
C LEU A 220 -14.59 -10.39 2.32
N GLU A 221 -14.09 -9.15 2.36
CA GLU A 221 -14.27 -8.28 3.54
C GLU A 221 -15.75 -7.98 3.80
N ARG A 222 -16.57 -7.81 2.76
CA ARG A 222 -17.99 -7.43 2.90
C ARG A 222 -18.81 -8.52 3.57
N VAL A 223 -18.59 -9.77 3.21
CA VAL A 223 -19.33 -10.95 3.70
C VAL A 223 -18.73 -11.54 4.98
N SER A 224 -17.65 -10.97 5.50
CA SER A 224 -16.95 -11.46 6.69
C SER A 224 -17.32 -10.65 7.94
N TYR A 225 -17.07 -11.23 9.11
CA TYR A 225 -17.09 -10.54 10.41
C TYR A 225 -15.88 -9.63 10.64
N THR A 226 -15.07 -9.35 9.60
CA THR A 226 -13.85 -8.57 9.76
C THR A 226 -13.92 -7.22 9.05
N ILE A 227 -13.18 -6.25 9.56
CA ILE A 227 -13.05 -4.92 9.01
C ILE A 227 -11.56 -4.58 8.95
N LYS A 228 -11.08 -4.23 7.78
CA LYS A 228 -9.74 -3.64 7.64
C LYS A 228 -9.75 -2.25 8.25
N SER A 229 -9.03 -2.02 9.33
CA SER A 229 -8.93 -0.72 9.99
C SER A 229 -7.52 -0.49 10.52
N GLY A 230 -6.89 0.61 10.05
CA GLY A 230 -5.48 0.84 10.34
C GLY A 230 -4.61 -0.32 9.85
N GLN A 231 -3.72 -0.81 10.71
CA GLN A 231 -2.77 -1.89 10.40
C GLN A 231 -3.31 -3.30 10.72
N TYR A 232 -4.58 -3.43 11.08
CA TYR A 232 -5.14 -4.67 11.60
C TYR A 232 -6.43 -5.05 10.91
N LEU A 233 -6.65 -6.36 10.89
CA LEU A 233 -7.96 -6.94 10.61
C LEU A 233 -8.73 -6.95 11.93
N ASN A 234 -9.67 -6.00 12.10
CA ASN A 234 -10.52 -5.90 13.27
C ASN A 234 -11.75 -6.79 13.12
N TRP A 235 -12.34 -7.21 14.24
CA TRP A 235 -13.45 -8.12 14.26
C TRP A 235 -14.75 -7.43 14.68
N ASP A 236 -15.85 -7.81 14.08
CA ASP A 236 -17.18 -7.46 14.56
C ASP A 236 -17.40 -8.12 15.93
N HIS A 237 -17.97 -7.40 16.88
CA HIS A 237 -18.20 -7.89 18.23
C HIS A 237 -19.19 -9.05 18.28
N ARG A 238 -20.04 -9.21 17.27
CA ARG A 238 -21.04 -10.29 17.14
C ARG A 238 -20.47 -11.58 16.53
N CYS A 239 -19.21 -11.55 16.08
CA CYS A 239 -18.57 -12.76 15.59
C CYS A 239 -18.57 -13.86 16.65
N PRO A 240 -19.08 -15.08 16.35
CA PRO A 240 -19.14 -16.19 17.32
C PRO A 240 -17.79 -16.49 17.98
N LYS A 241 -16.70 -16.37 17.24
CA LYS A 241 -15.33 -16.51 17.75
C LYS A 241 -15.01 -15.47 18.83
N ILE A 242 -15.38 -14.21 18.61
CA ILE A 242 -15.12 -13.11 19.56
C ILE A 242 -15.98 -13.28 20.81
N ILE A 243 -17.24 -13.66 20.64
CA ILE A 243 -18.15 -13.96 21.76
C ILE A 243 -17.55 -15.07 22.63
N LYS A 244 -17.13 -16.20 22.04
CA LYS A 244 -16.52 -17.33 22.75
C LYS A 244 -15.22 -16.93 23.48
N ILE A 245 -14.36 -16.16 22.82
CA ILE A 245 -13.12 -15.67 23.44
C ILE A 245 -13.44 -14.78 24.63
N ASN A 246 -14.43 -13.88 24.53
CA ASN A 246 -14.82 -12.97 25.61
C ASN A 246 -15.44 -13.73 26.78
N GLN A 247 -16.25 -14.78 26.56
CA GLN A 247 -16.76 -15.65 27.59
C GLN A 247 -15.62 -16.32 28.38
N LEU A 248 -14.68 -16.97 27.68
CA LEU A 248 -13.49 -17.59 28.30
C LEU A 248 -12.63 -16.57 29.08
N ARG A 249 -12.54 -15.33 28.62
CA ARG A 249 -11.81 -14.28 29.34
C ARG A 249 -12.51 -13.92 30.66
N ILE A 250 -13.82 -13.76 30.62
CA ILE A 250 -14.64 -13.46 31.82
C ILE A 250 -14.53 -14.59 32.84
N GLU A 251 -14.67 -15.84 32.40
CA GLU A 251 -14.51 -17.04 33.24
C GLU A 251 -13.13 -17.10 33.93
N ASN A 252 -12.09 -16.58 33.25
CA ASN A 252 -10.73 -16.49 33.78
C ASN A 252 -10.43 -15.16 34.51
N GLY A 253 -11.42 -14.39 34.91
CA GLY A 253 -11.28 -13.12 35.64
C GLY A 253 -10.65 -11.99 34.82
N LYS A 254 -10.59 -12.09 33.50
CA LYS A 254 -10.01 -11.09 32.59
C LYS A 254 -11.11 -10.22 31.98
N LYS A 255 -10.83 -8.94 31.79
CA LYS A 255 -11.73 -8.04 31.09
C LYS A 255 -11.96 -8.51 29.64
N PRO A 256 -13.21 -8.51 29.13
CA PRO A 256 -13.48 -8.84 27.73
C PRO A 256 -12.80 -7.82 26.79
N PHE A 257 -12.53 -8.23 25.57
CA PHE A 257 -12.13 -7.28 24.54
C PHE A 257 -13.32 -6.36 24.22
N VAL A 258 -13.12 -5.07 24.38
CA VAL A 258 -14.10 -4.07 23.98
C VAL A 258 -13.91 -3.82 22.49
N ASN A 259 -14.63 -4.57 21.66
CA ASN A 259 -14.68 -4.32 20.25
C ASN A 259 -15.97 -3.54 19.93
N LYS A 260 -15.82 -2.32 19.41
CA LYS A 260 -16.94 -1.44 19.05
C LYS A 260 -17.38 -1.58 17.59
N ASN A 261 -16.71 -2.46 16.84
CA ASN A 261 -17.04 -2.62 15.43
C ASN A 261 -18.34 -3.43 15.30
N ASP A 262 -19.28 -2.85 14.57
CA ASP A 262 -20.55 -3.47 14.19
C ASP A 262 -20.77 -3.23 12.71
N LYS A 263 -20.87 -4.32 11.94
CA LYS A 263 -21.11 -4.26 10.49
C LYS A 263 -22.57 -4.27 10.10
N GLY A 264 -23.48 -4.34 11.07
CA GLY A 264 -24.88 -4.54 10.77
C GLY A 264 -25.14 -5.95 10.18
N ASN A 265 -26.20 -6.12 9.44
CA ASN A 265 -26.45 -7.36 8.71
C ASN A 265 -25.39 -7.56 7.63
N LEU A 266 -24.76 -8.73 7.63
CA LEU A 266 -23.82 -9.07 6.59
C LEU A 266 -24.61 -9.45 5.32
N PRO A 267 -24.24 -8.94 4.15
CA PRO A 267 -24.83 -9.39 2.89
C PRO A 267 -24.37 -10.82 2.59
N THR A 268 -25.13 -11.55 1.79
CA THR A 268 -24.70 -12.82 1.22
C THR A 268 -23.64 -12.59 0.14
N LEU A 269 -22.80 -13.60 -0.11
CA LEU A 269 -21.82 -13.55 -1.20
C LEU A 269 -22.51 -13.31 -2.56
N LYS A 270 -23.63 -13.99 -2.79
CA LYS A 270 -24.40 -13.86 -4.05
C LYS A 270 -24.87 -12.42 -4.29
N GLU A 271 -25.45 -11.76 -3.28
CA GLU A 271 -25.87 -10.35 -3.39
C GLU A 271 -24.69 -9.44 -3.74
N VAL A 272 -23.54 -9.66 -3.09
CA VAL A 272 -22.34 -8.85 -3.34
C VAL A 272 -21.79 -9.11 -4.74
N LEU A 273 -21.71 -10.38 -5.17
CA LEU A 273 -21.21 -10.74 -6.51
C LEU A 273 -22.10 -10.16 -7.62
N VAL A 274 -23.43 -10.27 -7.49
CA VAL A 274 -24.37 -9.69 -8.47
C VAL A 274 -24.13 -8.18 -8.60
N SER A 275 -24.03 -7.47 -7.47
CA SER A 275 -23.81 -6.02 -7.48
C SER A 275 -22.45 -5.62 -8.07
N GLU A 276 -21.36 -6.25 -7.60
CA GLU A 276 -20.01 -5.89 -8.02
C GLU A 276 -19.72 -6.31 -9.47
N PHE A 277 -20.16 -7.52 -9.87
CA PHE A 277 -19.92 -8.02 -11.22
C PHE A 277 -20.75 -7.28 -12.28
N SER A 278 -22.00 -6.89 -11.96
CA SER A 278 -22.79 -6.00 -12.83
C SER A 278 -22.08 -4.67 -13.06
N GLN A 279 -21.51 -4.10 -12.00
CA GLN A 279 -20.74 -2.85 -12.11
C GLN A 279 -19.46 -3.03 -12.94
N MET A 280 -18.79 -4.20 -12.84
CA MET A 280 -17.61 -4.51 -13.66
C MET A 280 -18.00 -4.61 -15.16
N ILE A 281 -19.12 -5.25 -15.48
CA ILE A 281 -19.64 -5.33 -16.85
C ILE A 281 -19.94 -3.94 -17.40
N GLU A 282 -20.61 -3.08 -16.63
CA GLU A 282 -20.90 -1.70 -17.01
C GLU A 282 -19.61 -0.90 -17.29
N ASP A 283 -18.60 -1.03 -16.42
CA ASP A 283 -17.31 -0.38 -16.62
C ASP A 283 -16.63 -0.82 -17.92
N ILE A 284 -16.64 -2.13 -18.20
CA ILE A 284 -16.06 -2.69 -19.42
C ILE A 284 -16.81 -2.18 -20.66
N ALA A 285 -18.14 -2.25 -20.66
CA ALA A 285 -18.97 -1.80 -21.78
C ALA A 285 -18.71 -0.31 -22.09
N ASN A 286 -18.73 0.54 -21.07
CA ASN A 286 -18.50 1.98 -21.21
C ASN A 286 -17.10 2.32 -21.77
N LEU A 287 -16.09 1.49 -21.52
CA LEU A 287 -14.73 1.72 -22.03
C LEU A 287 -14.59 1.15 -23.45
N GLN A 288 -15.17 -0.02 -23.75
CA GLN A 288 -15.11 -0.61 -25.08
C GLN A 288 -15.88 0.22 -26.13
N GLU A 289 -16.93 0.95 -25.71
CA GLU A 289 -17.68 1.87 -26.59
C GLU A 289 -16.86 3.10 -27.03
N LYS A 290 -15.81 3.48 -26.29
CA LYS A 290 -15.05 4.72 -26.54
C LYS A 290 -14.02 4.63 -27.67
N ASP A 291 -13.91 3.51 -28.34
CA ASP A 291 -13.05 3.27 -29.52
C ASP A 291 -11.56 3.66 -29.37
N ASN A 292 -11.11 3.89 -28.14
CA ASN A 292 -9.74 4.26 -27.79
C ASN A 292 -8.90 3.03 -27.41
N CYS A 293 -8.86 2.03 -28.31
CA CYS A 293 -8.10 0.81 -28.07
C CYS A 293 -6.60 1.02 -28.31
N PHE A 294 -5.92 1.65 -27.35
CA PHE A 294 -4.46 1.70 -27.37
C PHE A 294 -3.88 0.32 -27.00
N LYS A 295 -2.97 -0.19 -27.83
CA LYS A 295 -2.27 -1.47 -27.56
C LYS A 295 -1.02 -1.23 -26.71
N ALA A 296 -1.20 -0.71 -25.50
CA ALA A 296 -0.12 -0.59 -24.53
C ALA A 296 0.19 -1.95 -23.90
N LYS A 297 1.47 -2.20 -23.65
CA LYS A 297 1.92 -3.42 -22.96
C LYS A 297 2.11 -3.13 -21.49
N CYS A 298 1.43 -3.90 -20.64
CA CYS A 298 1.71 -3.95 -19.21
C CYS A 298 2.51 -5.21 -18.88
N ASN A 299 3.76 -5.05 -18.49
CA ASN A 299 4.63 -6.16 -18.07
C ASN A 299 4.64 -6.24 -16.54
N TYR A 300 3.78 -7.10 -15.99
CA TYR A 300 3.74 -7.38 -14.55
C TYR A 300 4.72 -8.50 -14.20
N ILE A 301 5.58 -8.26 -13.22
CA ILE A 301 6.55 -9.23 -12.70
C ILE A 301 6.18 -9.55 -11.26
N GLU A 302 5.84 -10.83 -11.01
CA GLU A 302 5.56 -11.31 -9.65
C GLU A 302 6.86 -11.50 -8.90
N GLY A 303 7.10 -10.68 -7.89
CA GLY A 303 8.32 -10.76 -7.09
C GLY A 303 8.68 -9.43 -6.43
N SER A 304 9.72 -9.47 -5.63
CA SER A 304 10.25 -8.27 -4.99
C SER A 304 11.15 -7.52 -5.96
N VAL A 305 10.85 -6.24 -6.16
CA VAL A 305 11.69 -5.37 -7.01
C VAL A 305 13.16 -5.38 -6.60
N LEU A 306 13.47 -5.60 -5.33
CA LEU A 306 14.85 -5.67 -4.82
C LEU A 306 15.70 -6.78 -5.50
N PHE A 307 15.05 -7.78 -6.06
CA PHE A 307 15.70 -8.91 -6.72
C PHE A 307 15.46 -8.88 -8.23
N GLU A 308 14.24 -8.58 -8.67
CA GLU A 308 13.85 -8.70 -10.07
C GLU A 308 14.32 -7.54 -10.95
N ILE A 309 14.58 -6.36 -10.39
CA ILE A 309 14.98 -5.16 -11.15
C ILE A 309 16.35 -5.32 -11.84
N LEU A 310 17.19 -6.23 -11.35
CA LEU A 310 18.51 -6.51 -11.98
C LEU A 310 18.37 -7.03 -13.41
N ASN A 311 17.21 -7.58 -13.78
CA ASN A 311 16.91 -8.07 -15.11
C ASN A 311 16.46 -6.97 -16.10
N VAL A 312 16.23 -5.74 -15.61
CA VAL A 312 15.83 -4.62 -16.46
C VAL A 312 17.04 -4.04 -17.17
N ILE A 313 16.86 -3.74 -18.46
CA ILE A 313 17.89 -3.16 -19.33
C ILE A 313 18.25 -1.77 -18.86
N ASP A 314 19.54 -1.44 -18.87
CA ASP A 314 20.05 -0.10 -18.55
C ASP A 314 19.46 0.96 -19.48
N ASN A 315 19.17 2.14 -18.94
CA ASN A 315 18.69 3.29 -19.72
C ASN A 315 17.47 2.99 -20.61
N SER A 316 16.55 2.12 -20.12
CA SER A 316 15.34 1.74 -20.85
C SER A 316 14.08 2.43 -20.35
N ILE A 317 14.04 2.89 -19.09
CA ILE A 317 12.86 3.47 -18.43
C ILE A 317 12.77 4.97 -18.68
N SER A 318 11.62 5.42 -19.19
CA SER A 318 11.35 6.83 -19.46
C SER A 318 10.94 7.62 -18.22
N SER A 319 10.23 6.98 -17.28
CA SER A 319 9.82 7.59 -16.01
C SER A 319 9.48 6.54 -14.96
N VAL A 320 9.52 6.93 -13.69
CA VAL A 320 9.09 6.11 -12.55
C VAL A 320 8.02 6.86 -11.77
N ILE A 321 6.87 6.21 -11.53
CA ILE A 321 5.81 6.77 -10.68
C ILE A 321 5.43 5.67 -9.68
N THR A 322 5.71 5.90 -8.40
CA THR A 322 5.53 4.86 -7.39
C THR A 322 5.23 5.39 -5.99
N SER A 323 4.63 4.53 -5.17
CA SER A 323 4.47 4.71 -3.72
C SER A 323 4.90 3.41 -3.02
N PRO A 324 6.07 3.38 -2.38
CA PRO A 324 6.55 2.19 -1.70
C PRO A 324 5.69 1.89 -0.47
N PRO A 325 5.76 0.69 0.11
CA PRO A 325 5.31 0.46 1.47
C PRO A 325 5.96 1.47 2.42
N TYR A 326 5.16 2.12 3.28
CA TYR A 326 5.66 3.18 4.17
C TYR A 326 6.35 2.61 5.40
N CYS A 327 7.34 3.33 5.94
CA CYS A 327 8.05 2.98 7.17
C CYS A 327 7.19 3.18 8.43
N ASN A 328 5.95 2.69 8.41
CA ASN A 328 4.94 2.97 9.43
C ASN A 328 4.41 1.72 10.13
N ARG A 329 5.11 0.60 10.02
CA ARG A 329 4.78 -0.71 10.59
C ARG A 329 3.54 -1.37 10.00
N TYR A 330 3.09 -0.95 8.82
CA TYR A 330 1.93 -1.53 8.16
C TYR A 330 2.24 -2.94 7.63
N ASP A 331 1.52 -3.94 8.15
CA ASP A 331 1.67 -5.34 7.73
C ASP A 331 0.60 -5.72 6.71
N TYR A 332 0.97 -5.66 5.44
CA TYR A 332 0.11 -6.04 4.31
C TYR A 332 -0.42 -7.48 4.45
N THR A 333 0.40 -8.39 4.97
CA THR A 333 0.02 -9.80 5.10
C THR A 333 -1.05 -10.02 6.17
N ARG A 334 -1.16 -9.13 7.15
CA ARG A 334 -2.26 -9.13 8.13
C ARG A 334 -3.51 -8.49 7.58
N THR A 335 -3.36 -7.32 6.95
CA THR A 335 -4.50 -6.58 6.43
C THR A 335 -5.21 -7.34 5.32
N TYR A 336 -4.46 -8.03 4.47
CA TYR A 336 -4.98 -8.83 3.35
C TYR A 336 -5.00 -10.34 3.64
N GLY A 337 -5.10 -10.73 4.91
CA GLY A 337 -5.12 -12.13 5.33
C GLY A 337 -6.28 -12.94 4.74
N LEU A 338 -7.47 -12.34 4.52
CA LEU A 338 -8.61 -13.01 3.88
C LEU A 338 -8.28 -13.35 2.43
N GLU A 339 -7.79 -12.36 1.68
CA GLU A 339 -7.44 -12.49 0.27
C GLU A 339 -6.29 -13.49 0.07
N LEU A 340 -5.28 -13.42 0.92
CA LEU A 340 -4.14 -14.35 0.87
C LEU A 340 -4.56 -15.78 1.14
N ALA A 341 -5.40 -16.01 2.16
CA ALA A 341 -5.94 -17.34 2.46
C ALA A 341 -6.79 -17.86 1.29
N TYR A 342 -7.70 -17.05 0.76
CA TYR A 342 -8.52 -17.39 -0.40
C TYR A 342 -7.68 -17.73 -1.64
N LEU A 343 -6.59 -17.02 -1.87
CA LEU A 343 -5.64 -17.26 -2.96
C LEU A 343 -4.64 -18.40 -2.65
N GLY A 344 -4.92 -19.22 -1.65
CA GLY A 344 -4.21 -20.46 -1.35
C GLY A 344 -2.93 -20.31 -0.53
N LYS A 345 -2.68 -19.13 0.08
CA LYS A 345 -1.50 -18.93 0.93
C LYS A 345 -1.75 -19.47 2.34
N ASP A 346 -0.89 -20.37 2.79
CA ASP A 346 -0.89 -20.86 4.17
C ASP A 346 -0.10 -19.95 5.13
N ASN A 347 -0.06 -20.32 6.42
CA ASN A 347 0.65 -19.55 7.44
C ASN A 347 2.18 -19.48 7.20
N ALA A 348 2.79 -20.50 6.62
CA ALA A 348 4.22 -20.56 6.36
C ALA A 348 4.57 -19.67 5.14
N GLU A 349 3.77 -19.75 4.09
CA GLU A 349 3.89 -18.90 2.90
C GLU A 349 3.67 -17.42 3.23
N ILE A 350 2.70 -17.09 4.09
CA ILE A 350 2.47 -15.70 4.56
C ILE A 350 3.68 -15.17 5.34
N LYS A 351 4.30 -16.01 6.19
CA LYS A 351 5.54 -15.62 6.88
C LYS A 351 6.69 -15.41 5.90
N LYS A 352 6.82 -16.24 4.88
CA LYS A 352 7.82 -16.08 3.82
C LYS A 352 7.53 -14.82 3.01
N LEU A 353 6.30 -14.61 2.57
CA LEU A 353 5.87 -13.43 1.82
C LEU A 353 6.20 -12.13 2.56
N ARG A 354 5.97 -12.07 3.88
CA ARG A 354 6.33 -10.90 4.71
C ARG A 354 7.82 -10.58 4.63
N GLN A 355 8.69 -11.58 4.47
CA GLN A 355 10.14 -11.35 4.35
C GLN A 355 10.57 -10.90 2.94
N THR A 356 9.75 -11.09 1.91
CA THR A 356 10.02 -10.60 0.55
C THR A 356 9.60 -9.14 0.35
N LEU A 357 8.64 -8.65 1.15
CA LEU A 357 8.22 -7.24 1.15
C LEU A 357 9.37 -6.32 1.58
N LEU A 358 9.28 -5.04 1.21
CA LEU A 358 10.15 -3.99 1.77
C LEU A 358 10.05 -3.99 3.30
N SER A 359 11.15 -3.69 4.00
CA SER A 359 11.23 -3.72 5.46
C SER A 359 10.41 -2.59 6.10
N CYS A 360 9.07 -2.68 5.97
CA CYS A 360 8.12 -1.71 6.53
C CYS A 360 7.45 -2.18 7.83
N THR A 361 7.76 -3.40 8.32
CA THR A 361 7.21 -3.95 9.55
C THR A 361 8.29 -4.35 10.56
N VAL A 362 7.94 -4.36 11.84
CA VAL A 362 8.85 -4.76 12.92
C VAL A 362 9.23 -6.25 12.90
N GLU A 363 8.47 -7.07 12.18
CA GLU A 363 8.76 -8.49 11.95
C GLU A 363 9.75 -8.74 10.80
N SER A 364 10.08 -7.71 10.01
CA SER A 364 11.05 -7.83 8.92
C SER A 364 12.43 -8.20 9.44
N LYS A 365 13.06 -9.17 8.79
CA LYS A 365 14.44 -9.56 9.05
C LYS A 365 15.37 -8.76 8.14
N THR A 366 16.63 -8.61 8.55
CA THR A 366 17.64 -7.98 7.69
C THR A 366 17.87 -8.78 6.40
N LYS A 367 17.94 -8.07 5.28
CA LYS A 367 18.19 -8.64 3.96
C LYS A 367 19.64 -8.45 3.46
N VAL A 368 20.54 -7.93 4.32
CA VAL A 368 21.92 -7.59 3.96
C VAL A 368 22.65 -8.78 3.30
N ALA A 369 22.56 -9.97 3.91
CA ALA A 369 23.24 -11.17 3.39
C ALA A 369 22.61 -11.63 2.08
N VAL A 370 21.28 -11.70 2.02
CA VAL A 370 20.55 -12.17 0.84
C VAL A 370 20.76 -11.23 -0.37
N LEU A 371 20.74 -9.91 -0.15
CA LEU A 371 21.04 -8.93 -1.19
C LEU A 371 22.50 -9.05 -1.67
N LYS A 372 23.44 -9.23 -0.76
CA LYS A 372 24.85 -9.46 -1.14
C LYS A 372 25.00 -10.70 -2.04
N GLU A 373 24.42 -11.84 -1.63
CA GLU A 373 24.45 -13.07 -2.41
C GLU A 373 23.78 -12.90 -3.77
N HIS A 374 22.68 -12.16 -3.82
CA HIS A 374 21.97 -11.88 -5.06
C HIS A 374 22.82 -11.04 -6.03
N TYR A 375 23.43 -9.95 -5.56
CA TYR A 375 24.34 -9.13 -6.37
C TYR A 375 25.58 -9.89 -6.84
N MET A 376 26.10 -10.82 -6.03
CA MET A 376 27.19 -11.70 -6.43
C MET A 376 26.83 -12.59 -7.63
N LYS A 377 25.58 -13.09 -7.70
CA LYS A 377 25.12 -13.91 -8.84
C LYS A 377 25.11 -13.14 -10.17
N TYR A 378 25.02 -11.83 -10.13
CA TYR A 378 25.06 -10.93 -11.28
C TYR A 378 26.44 -10.28 -11.48
N ASP A 379 27.48 -10.75 -10.77
CA ASP A 379 28.83 -10.18 -10.78
C ASP A 379 28.89 -8.68 -10.40
N ARG A 380 27.95 -8.25 -9.52
CA ARG A 380 27.77 -6.85 -9.10
C ARG A 380 28.08 -6.60 -7.62
N LEU A 381 29.04 -7.37 -7.05
CA LEU A 381 29.44 -7.20 -5.65
C LEU A 381 29.98 -5.79 -5.35
N ASN A 382 30.65 -5.16 -6.31
CA ASN A 382 31.15 -3.78 -6.16
C ASN A 382 30.01 -2.79 -5.98
N ASP A 383 28.90 -2.96 -6.70
CA ASP A 383 27.73 -2.10 -6.56
C ASP A 383 27.05 -2.31 -5.19
N ASN A 384 26.93 -3.56 -4.72
CA ASN A 384 26.46 -3.83 -3.36
C ASN A 384 27.31 -3.11 -2.30
N ASN A 385 28.64 -3.09 -2.47
CA ASN A 385 29.54 -2.40 -1.55
C ASN A 385 29.40 -0.87 -1.61
N LYS A 386 29.24 -0.30 -2.80
CA LYS A 386 28.94 1.14 -2.99
C LYS A 386 27.66 1.54 -2.29
N ILE A 387 26.57 0.79 -2.50
CA ILE A 387 25.26 1.06 -1.88
C ILE A 387 25.38 1.05 -0.35
N LYS A 388 26.02 0.03 0.20
CA LYS A 388 26.26 -0.06 1.65
C LYS A 388 27.11 1.09 2.18
N HIS A 389 28.10 1.54 1.41
CA HIS A 389 28.92 2.69 1.78
C HIS A 389 28.10 3.97 1.86
N ILE A 390 27.21 4.24 0.87
CA ILE A 390 26.31 5.38 0.88
C ILE A 390 25.43 5.36 2.15
N VAL A 391 24.79 4.24 2.44
CA VAL A 391 23.93 4.09 3.63
C VAL A 391 24.69 4.31 4.92
N ASN A 392 25.86 3.70 5.07
CA ASN A 392 26.66 3.78 6.30
C ASN A 392 27.24 5.18 6.56
N LYS A 393 27.52 5.94 5.50
CA LYS A 393 28.02 7.32 5.61
C LYS A 393 26.91 8.36 5.84
N ASN A 394 25.64 7.99 5.61
CA ASN A 394 24.56 8.95 5.68
C ASN A 394 24.37 9.45 7.11
N LYS A 395 24.71 10.72 7.33
CA LYS A 395 24.68 11.34 8.67
C LYS A 395 23.27 11.43 9.25
N VAL A 396 22.27 11.76 8.41
CA VAL A 396 20.87 11.88 8.85
C VAL A 396 20.33 10.54 9.33
N LEU A 397 20.59 9.47 8.57
CA LEU A 397 20.18 8.12 8.97
C LEU A 397 20.87 7.68 10.27
N ASN A 398 22.17 7.98 10.43
CA ASN A 398 22.91 7.67 11.64
C ASN A 398 22.36 8.44 12.84
N GLU A 399 22.08 9.75 12.72
CA GLU A 399 21.43 10.54 13.77
C GLU A 399 20.07 9.96 14.18
N ILE A 400 19.25 9.56 13.22
CA ILE A 400 17.95 8.92 13.49
C ILE A 400 18.14 7.60 14.24
N LYS A 401 19.11 6.77 13.84
CA LYS A 401 19.41 5.50 14.50
C LYS A 401 19.86 5.71 15.95
N GLU A 402 20.76 6.66 16.18
CA GLU A 402 21.25 7.04 17.52
C GLU A 402 20.10 7.53 18.39
N ALA A 403 19.24 8.42 17.89
CA ALA A 403 18.08 8.93 18.60
C ALA A 403 17.10 7.80 18.98
N LEU A 404 16.79 6.91 18.03
CA LEU A 404 15.92 5.76 18.29
C LEU A 404 16.54 4.76 19.25
N GLN A 405 17.86 4.51 19.15
CA GLN A 405 18.57 3.62 20.07
C GLN A 405 18.45 4.12 21.51
N ALA A 406 18.65 5.38 21.72
CA ALA A 406 18.54 5.94 23.03
C ALA A 406 17.12 5.96 23.60
N ARG A 407 16.11 6.23 22.75
CA ARG A 407 14.71 6.05 23.14
C ARG A 407 14.41 4.61 23.56
N ASN A 408 15.06 3.64 22.89
CA ASN A 408 14.93 2.23 23.24
C ASN A 408 15.59 1.91 24.60
N GLU A 409 16.78 2.43 24.85
CA GLU A 409 17.50 2.27 26.12
C GLU A 409 16.74 2.88 27.30
N ASN A 410 16.05 4.00 27.07
CA ASN A 410 15.19 4.64 28.06
C ASN A 410 13.81 3.94 28.20
N GLY A 411 13.55 2.83 27.52
CA GLY A 411 12.28 2.11 27.59
C GLY A 411 11.09 2.84 26.94
N GLU A 412 11.36 3.81 26.07
CA GLU A 412 10.33 4.62 25.40
C GLU A 412 9.82 4.00 24.12
N ILE A 413 10.56 3.05 23.55
CA ILE A 413 10.15 2.30 22.36
C ILE A 413 9.37 1.05 22.77
N ASN A 414 8.16 0.91 22.27
CA ASN A 414 7.28 -0.21 22.61
C ASN A 414 7.61 -1.52 21.85
N ASN A 415 8.47 -1.48 20.84
CA ASN A 415 8.91 -2.65 20.09
C ASN A 415 10.35 -2.47 19.60
N LYS A 416 11.24 -3.32 20.09
CA LYS A 416 12.68 -3.32 19.74
C LYS A 416 12.97 -3.53 18.24
N GLY A 417 12.00 -4.05 17.48
CA GLY A 417 12.13 -4.24 16.03
C GLY A 417 12.08 -2.93 15.22
N ILE A 418 11.73 -1.80 15.83
CA ILE A 418 11.62 -0.50 15.14
C ILE A 418 12.97 -0.06 14.56
N LEU A 419 14.05 -0.15 15.34
CA LEU A 419 15.39 0.24 14.87
C LEU A 419 15.79 -0.56 13.63
N ARG A 420 15.66 -1.90 13.72
CA ARG A 420 15.97 -2.80 12.59
C ARG A 420 15.10 -2.53 11.37
N MET A 421 13.81 -2.21 11.59
CA MET A 421 12.89 -1.87 10.52
C MET A 421 13.34 -0.60 9.79
N VAL A 422 13.63 0.48 10.51
CA VAL A 422 14.07 1.76 9.94
C VAL A 422 15.37 1.59 9.17
N GLU A 423 16.37 0.93 9.77
CA GLU A 423 17.66 0.66 9.13
C GLU A 423 17.49 -0.18 7.86
N GLY A 424 16.72 -1.28 7.94
CA GLY A 424 16.43 -2.15 6.80
C GLY A 424 15.67 -1.42 5.70
N TYR A 425 14.71 -0.59 6.06
CA TYR A 425 13.90 0.19 5.12
C TYR A 425 14.76 1.11 4.24
N PHE A 426 15.59 1.94 4.84
CA PHE A 426 16.43 2.87 4.06
C PHE A 426 17.57 2.17 3.32
N LEU A 427 18.11 1.08 3.87
CA LEU A 427 19.05 0.24 3.12
C LEU A 427 18.41 -0.32 1.85
N GLU A 428 17.24 -0.93 1.96
CA GLU A 428 16.53 -1.54 0.83
C GLU A 428 16.07 -0.49 -0.19
N LEU A 429 15.61 0.68 0.26
CA LEU A 429 15.32 1.80 -0.64
C LEU A 429 16.57 2.30 -1.38
N THR A 430 17.72 2.34 -0.73
CA THR A 430 18.97 2.74 -1.40
C THR A 430 19.37 1.75 -2.48
N PHE A 431 19.19 0.44 -2.24
CA PHE A 431 19.34 -0.58 -3.29
C PHE A 431 18.41 -0.31 -4.48
N LEU A 432 17.13 -0.03 -4.20
CA LEU A 432 16.16 0.32 -5.24
C LEU A 432 16.58 1.59 -6.00
N PHE A 433 16.93 2.66 -5.30
CA PHE A 433 17.31 3.93 -5.96
C PHE A 433 18.55 3.77 -6.84
N PHE A 434 19.52 2.96 -6.41
CA PHE A 434 20.71 2.65 -7.21
C PHE A 434 20.34 1.93 -8.52
N GLU A 435 19.41 0.97 -8.46
CA GLU A 435 18.94 0.30 -9.66
C GLU A 435 18.03 1.20 -10.52
N LEU A 436 17.19 2.04 -9.92
CA LEU A 436 16.41 3.03 -10.66
C LEU A 436 17.33 3.98 -11.43
N TYR A 437 18.43 4.42 -10.82
CA TYR A 437 19.41 5.24 -11.52
C TYR A 437 20.01 4.51 -12.73
N ARG A 438 20.32 3.23 -12.61
CA ARG A 438 20.82 2.41 -13.70
C ARG A 438 19.82 2.28 -14.86
N VAL A 439 18.57 1.89 -14.55
CA VAL A 439 17.57 1.57 -15.57
C VAL A 439 16.89 2.77 -16.20
N CYS A 440 16.84 3.92 -15.53
CA CYS A 440 16.29 5.15 -16.08
C CYS A 440 17.14 5.70 -17.23
N LYS A 441 16.48 6.24 -18.24
CA LYS A 441 17.12 7.04 -19.32
C LYS A 441 17.68 8.34 -18.73
N LYS A 442 18.67 8.93 -19.40
CA LYS A 442 19.10 10.30 -19.07
C LYS A 442 17.92 11.26 -19.24
N GLY A 443 17.69 12.10 -18.24
CA GLY A 443 16.56 13.03 -18.19
C GLY A 443 15.26 12.42 -17.65
N ALA A 444 15.20 11.10 -17.41
CA ALA A 444 14.02 10.46 -16.83
C ALA A 444 13.73 10.99 -15.42
N GLN A 445 12.44 11.23 -15.15
CA GLN A 445 11.99 11.71 -13.85
C GLN A 445 11.38 10.57 -13.02
N VAL A 446 11.65 10.62 -11.72
CA VAL A 446 11.17 9.67 -10.72
C VAL A 446 10.26 10.41 -9.75
N ALA A 447 8.99 10.04 -9.68
CA ALA A 447 8.06 10.50 -8.65
C ALA A 447 7.92 9.43 -7.57
N PHE A 448 8.28 9.81 -6.35
CA PHE A 448 8.27 8.92 -5.19
C PHE A 448 7.31 9.47 -4.13
N VAL A 449 6.14 8.85 -3.98
CA VAL A 449 5.07 9.28 -3.06
C VAL A 449 5.27 8.63 -1.72
N ASN A 450 5.44 9.41 -0.65
CA ASN A 450 5.65 8.87 0.68
C ASN A 450 5.10 9.78 1.79
N ASP A 451 4.94 9.20 2.99
CA ASP A 451 4.64 9.93 4.21
C ASP A 451 5.88 9.95 5.09
N ASN A 452 6.17 11.07 5.73
CA ASN A 452 7.07 11.10 6.86
C ASN A 452 6.47 10.30 8.02
N VAL A 453 7.30 9.74 8.86
CA VAL A 453 6.84 8.93 10.01
C VAL A 453 7.49 9.43 11.30
N ARG A 454 6.94 8.96 12.41
CA ARG A 454 7.43 9.30 13.74
C ARG A 454 7.33 8.10 14.67
N ASP A 455 8.44 7.75 15.30
CA ASP A 455 8.49 6.69 16.30
C ASP A 455 9.09 7.21 17.60
N ALA A 456 8.42 6.96 18.72
CA ALA A 456 8.81 7.43 20.05
C ALA A 456 9.12 8.95 20.11
N GLY A 457 8.38 9.76 19.34
CA GLY A 457 8.59 11.20 19.24
C GLY A 457 9.64 11.64 18.23
N GLU A 458 10.50 10.73 17.75
CA GLU A 458 11.51 11.04 16.74
C GLU A 458 10.91 11.08 15.34
N VAL A 459 11.09 12.22 14.67
CA VAL A 459 10.65 12.39 13.28
C VAL A 459 11.66 11.75 12.34
N ILE A 460 11.16 10.93 11.44
CA ILE A 460 11.92 10.31 10.33
C ILE A 460 11.46 11.00 9.05
N PRO A 461 12.24 11.94 8.52
CA PRO A 461 11.89 12.70 7.31
C PRO A 461 12.13 11.86 6.07
N VAL A 462 11.21 10.93 5.80
CA VAL A 462 11.34 9.95 4.70
C VAL A 462 11.53 10.64 3.35
N ASP A 463 10.84 11.77 3.13
CA ASP A 463 10.95 12.57 1.92
C ASP A 463 12.39 13.11 1.70
N TYR A 464 12.93 13.81 2.70
CA TYR A 464 14.25 14.41 2.58
C TYR A 464 15.37 13.36 2.62
N LEU A 465 15.24 12.36 3.51
CA LEU A 465 16.25 11.31 3.60
C LEU A 465 16.30 10.46 2.33
N SER A 466 15.15 10.12 1.74
CA SER A 466 15.11 9.42 0.45
C SER A 466 15.71 10.28 -0.67
N THR A 467 15.41 11.58 -0.68
CA THR A 467 15.99 12.53 -1.64
C THR A 467 17.51 12.62 -1.49
N ASN A 468 18.02 12.67 -0.26
CA ASN A 468 19.46 12.72 0.00
C ASN A 468 20.17 11.42 -0.45
N LEU A 469 19.60 10.26 -0.17
CA LEU A 469 20.15 8.99 -0.63
C LEU A 469 20.12 8.87 -2.16
N ALA A 470 19.07 9.36 -2.81
CA ALA A 470 18.98 9.39 -4.27
C ALA A 470 20.02 10.36 -4.89
N GLU A 471 20.25 11.50 -4.27
CA GLU A 471 21.26 12.47 -4.70
C GLU A 471 22.70 11.92 -4.56
N GLU A 472 22.99 11.21 -3.46
CA GLU A 472 24.27 10.52 -3.24
C GLU A 472 24.55 9.42 -4.28
N ILE A 473 23.51 8.87 -4.90
CA ILE A 473 23.61 7.89 -6.01
C ILE A 473 23.88 8.60 -7.33
N GLY A 474 23.42 9.85 -7.51
CA GLY A 474 23.61 10.63 -8.72
C GLY A 474 22.36 11.27 -9.30
N PHE A 475 21.17 11.07 -8.71
CA PHE A 475 19.97 11.80 -9.11
C PHE A 475 20.09 13.28 -8.74
N THR A 476 19.48 14.13 -9.55
CA THR A 476 19.30 15.54 -9.25
C THR A 476 17.93 15.74 -8.59
N PRO A 477 17.86 16.23 -7.35
CA PRO A 477 16.58 16.63 -6.76
C PRO A 477 15.97 17.80 -7.54
N VAL A 478 14.72 17.64 -7.99
CA VAL A 478 14.02 18.65 -8.80
C VAL A 478 13.02 19.41 -7.96
N LYS A 479 12.14 18.68 -7.27
CA LYS A 479 11.05 19.26 -6.50
C LYS A 479 10.55 18.31 -5.42
N ILE A 480 10.03 18.87 -4.33
CA ILE A 480 9.34 18.14 -3.27
C ILE A 480 7.99 18.81 -3.06
N TYR A 481 6.95 18.21 -3.59
CA TYR A 481 5.58 18.65 -3.33
C TYR A 481 5.15 18.19 -1.95
N THR A 482 4.72 19.13 -1.12
CA THR A 482 4.17 18.87 0.20
C THR A 482 2.67 19.17 0.21
N LEU A 483 1.89 18.23 0.70
CA LEU A 483 0.44 18.38 0.76
C LEU A 483 0.04 19.12 2.02
N ARG A 484 -0.95 20.01 1.93
CA ARG A 484 -1.57 20.62 3.10
C ARG A 484 -2.23 19.56 3.97
N GLN A 485 -1.74 19.38 5.18
CA GLN A 485 -2.32 18.47 6.16
C GLN A 485 -2.96 19.25 7.30
N GLN A 486 -4.24 18.97 7.55
CA GLN A 486 -5.00 19.57 8.65
C GLN A 486 -5.02 18.67 9.90
N LYS A 487 -4.59 17.42 9.83
CA LYS A 487 -4.65 16.46 10.94
C LYS A 487 -3.38 15.64 11.01
N GLY A 488 -2.90 15.39 12.24
CA GLY A 488 -1.80 14.48 12.49
C GLY A 488 -2.11 13.04 12.07
N ASN A 489 -1.08 12.27 11.72
CA ASN A 489 -1.23 10.87 11.30
C ASN A 489 -1.64 10.01 12.51
N SER A 490 -2.62 9.12 12.33
CA SER A 490 -3.17 8.26 13.39
C SER A 490 -2.23 7.12 13.83
N SER A 491 -1.21 6.80 13.02
CA SER A 491 -0.26 5.71 13.30
C SER A 491 0.82 6.05 14.33
N GLN A 492 0.83 7.28 14.83
CA GLN A 492 1.84 7.74 15.79
C GLN A 492 1.44 7.43 17.23
N GLN A 493 2.43 7.12 18.06
CA GLN A 493 2.26 6.98 19.50
C GLN A 493 1.92 8.35 20.12
N MET A 494 0.65 8.56 20.36
CA MET A 494 0.07 9.89 20.56
C MET A 494 0.04 10.31 22.01
N ALA A 495 0.00 9.35 22.95
CA ALA A 495 -0.29 9.66 24.34
C ALA A 495 0.82 10.51 25.01
N LYS A 496 2.09 10.22 24.73
CA LYS A 496 3.23 10.90 25.39
C LYS A 496 3.75 12.10 24.59
N TYR A 497 3.72 12.03 23.26
CA TYR A 497 4.41 12.98 22.38
C TYR A 497 3.46 13.93 21.62
N GLY A 498 2.16 13.88 21.91
CA GLY A 498 1.14 14.68 21.26
C GLY A 498 0.92 14.36 19.78
N ARG A 499 -0.06 15.00 19.17
CA ARG A 499 -0.33 14.89 17.73
C ARG A 499 0.35 16.03 17.00
N VAL A 500 1.26 15.70 16.10
CA VAL A 500 1.92 16.68 15.25
C VAL A 500 1.62 16.32 13.80
N PRO A 501 1.23 17.28 12.97
CA PRO A 501 1.12 17.05 11.53
C PRO A 501 2.48 16.65 10.99
N ILE A 502 2.51 15.64 10.13
CA ILE A 502 3.72 15.22 9.44
C ILE A 502 3.45 15.38 7.96
N ARG A 503 4.45 15.83 7.20
CA ARG A 503 4.33 16.01 5.77
C ARG A 503 4.03 14.68 5.07
N LYS A 504 3.11 14.75 4.11
CA LYS A 504 2.96 13.79 3.04
C LYS A 504 3.50 14.45 1.79
N SER A 505 4.40 13.78 1.09
CA SER A 505 5.18 14.41 0.05
C SER A 505 5.23 13.56 -1.21
N ILE A 506 5.44 14.24 -2.34
CA ILE A 506 5.83 13.66 -3.61
C ILE A 506 7.20 14.23 -3.95
N THR A 507 8.24 13.41 -3.86
CA THR A 507 9.59 13.82 -4.23
C THR A 507 9.84 13.52 -5.69
N ILE A 508 10.41 14.48 -6.41
CA ILE A 508 10.73 14.36 -7.83
C ILE A 508 12.24 14.50 -8.00
N TRP A 509 12.83 13.48 -8.60
CA TRP A 509 14.24 13.42 -8.94
C TRP A 509 14.42 13.21 -10.43
N GLN A 510 15.55 13.64 -11.00
CA GLN A 510 15.90 13.45 -12.40
C GLN A 510 17.26 12.78 -12.53
N LYS A 511 17.38 11.82 -13.46
CA LYS A 511 18.66 11.20 -13.83
C LYS A 511 19.43 12.08 -14.79
#